data_5995c948cea7e769a062b7d143d9b870
#
_entry.id   5995c948cea7e769a062b7d143d9b870
#
_cell.length_a   1.000
_cell.length_b   1.000
_cell.length_c   1.000
_cell.angle_alpha   90.00
_cell.angle_beta   90.00
_cell.angle_gamma   90.00
#
_symmetry.space_group_name_H-M   'P 1'
#
loop_
_entity.id
_entity.type
_entity.pdbx_description
1 polymer ?
#
loop_
_entity_poly.entity_id
_entity_poly.type
_entity_poly.pdbx_seq_one_letter_code
_entity_poly.pdbx_strand_id
1 'polypeptide(L)'
;MPEGDAVWRTARLLDRGLSGRVLTSTDFRVPAHATASLAGEQVVETIARGKHLLTRIGDDLTLHTHLKMEGSWRVGHVGERWSKPAHTARVVLRAEDVEAVGFSLGVVELLPRSREGDAVGHLGPDLLGPDWDAVTAVARLLRDPDRPLAEALLDQRNLAGIGNVYAAELCFLTGRLPTTPVGDVARLERLVARAHLLLTANREHPGMPTTGNLRRGNMHWVYGRRECGRCGTQVRVEHQGEPGRERVRYWCPSCQR
;
A
#
# COMPACT_ATOMS: atom_id res chain seq x y z
N MET A 1 -6.91 2.76 5.19
CA MET A 1 -5.68 1.91 5.16
C MET A 1 -4.91 2.26 3.90
N PRO A 2 -3.62 2.60 3.99
CA PRO A 2 -2.80 2.85 2.80
C PRO A 2 -2.68 1.59 1.92
N GLU A 3 -2.87 1.73 0.61
CA GLU A 3 -2.64 0.69 -0.38
C GLU A 3 -1.52 1.13 -1.34
N GLY A 4 -1.22 0.37 -2.38
CA GLY A 4 -0.04 0.59 -3.23
C GLY A 4 0.08 2.01 -3.78
N ASP A 5 -1.04 2.63 -4.18
CA ASP A 5 -1.09 4.02 -4.66
C ASP A 5 -0.71 5.05 -3.57
N ALA A 6 -1.18 4.84 -2.34
CA ALA A 6 -0.85 5.72 -1.21
C ALA A 6 0.63 5.56 -0.80
N VAL A 7 1.15 4.33 -0.85
CA VAL A 7 2.56 4.05 -0.54
C VAL A 7 3.45 4.64 -1.64
N TRP A 8 3.07 4.52 -2.90
CA TRP A 8 3.78 5.16 -4.01
C TRP A 8 3.85 6.68 -3.85
N ARG A 9 2.73 7.37 -3.51
CA ARG A 9 2.74 8.81 -3.22
C ARG A 9 3.67 9.16 -2.08
N THR A 10 3.66 8.33 -1.02
CA THR A 10 4.54 8.53 0.14
C THR A 10 6.01 8.37 -0.25
N ALA A 11 6.35 7.38 -1.08
CA ALA A 11 7.71 7.22 -1.60
C ALA A 11 8.15 8.46 -2.38
N ARG A 12 7.29 8.97 -3.29
CA ARG A 12 7.57 10.18 -4.07
C ARG A 12 7.73 11.44 -3.19
N LEU A 13 6.95 11.52 -2.10
CA LEU A 13 7.08 12.62 -1.13
C LEU A 13 8.45 12.58 -0.44
N LEU A 14 8.85 11.42 0.06
CA LEU A 14 10.14 11.22 0.72
C LEU A 14 11.30 11.44 -0.27
N ASP A 15 11.21 10.87 -1.45
CA ASP A 15 12.20 10.97 -2.49
C ASP A 15 12.48 12.43 -2.87
N ARG A 16 11.43 13.21 -3.17
CA ARG A 16 11.55 14.64 -3.49
C ARG A 16 12.13 15.47 -2.34
N GLY A 17 11.84 15.08 -1.10
CA GLY A 17 12.29 15.84 0.08
C GLY A 17 13.72 15.50 0.53
N LEU A 18 14.16 14.26 0.35
CA LEU A 18 15.40 13.76 0.96
C LEU A 18 16.45 13.32 -0.03
N SER A 19 16.10 12.83 -1.24
CA SER A 19 17.09 12.25 -2.15
C SER A 19 18.14 13.26 -2.60
N GLY A 20 19.39 12.80 -2.60
CA GLY A 20 20.58 13.63 -2.86
C GLY A 20 21.05 14.43 -1.65
N ARG A 21 20.30 14.47 -0.55
CA ARG A 21 20.68 15.23 0.66
C ARG A 21 21.45 14.38 1.66
N VAL A 22 22.36 15.01 2.39
CA VAL A 22 23.08 14.39 3.51
C VAL A 22 22.27 14.59 4.79
N LEU A 23 22.06 13.51 5.54
CA LEU A 23 21.36 13.55 6.82
C LEU A 23 22.23 14.25 7.88
N THR A 24 21.71 15.30 8.48
CA THR A 24 22.37 16.02 9.59
C THR A 24 22.09 15.36 10.94
N SER A 25 20.91 14.73 11.08
CA SER A 25 20.56 13.93 12.27
C SER A 25 19.47 12.92 11.97
N THR A 26 19.42 11.86 12.77
CA THR A 26 18.36 10.87 12.75
C THR A 26 17.91 10.54 14.18
N ASP A 27 16.61 10.27 14.37
CA ASP A 27 16.05 9.87 15.65
C ASP A 27 15.11 8.68 15.42
N PHE A 28 15.57 7.49 15.81
CA PHE A 28 14.81 6.25 15.74
C PHE A 28 14.14 5.97 17.09
N ARG A 29 12.81 6.11 17.14
CA ARG A 29 12.01 5.92 18.35
C ARG A 29 11.38 4.53 18.39
N VAL A 30 12.14 3.54 17.94
CA VAL A 30 11.82 2.12 18.04
C VAL A 30 12.96 1.40 18.76
N PRO A 31 12.67 0.49 19.73
CA PRO A 31 13.71 -0.10 20.57
C PRO A 31 14.88 -0.73 19.80
N ALA A 32 14.58 -1.42 18.70
CA ALA A 32 15.57 -2.13 17.89
C ALA A 32 16.65 -1.20 17.27
N HIS A 33 16.34 0.10 17.11
CA HIS A 33 17.23 1.04 16.43
C HIS A 33 17.46 2.35 17.22
N ALA A 34 17.10 2.38 18.51
CA ALA A 34 17.14 3.60 19.32
C ALA A 34 18.54 4.26 19.43
N THR A 35 19.59 3.49 19.22
CA THR A 35 20.99 3.98 19.24
C THR A 35 21.59 4.18 17.85
N ALA A 36 20.84 3.88 16.80
CA ALA A 36 21.34 4.02 15.44
C ALA A 36 21.40 5.50 15.03
N SER A 37 22.49 5.89 14.39
CA SER A 37 22.65 7.21 13.78
C SER A 37 23.12 7.05 12.34
N LEU A 38 22.43 7.76 11.44
CA LEU A 38 22.79 7.84 10.04
C LEU A 38 23.21 9.29 9.67
N ALA A 39 23.61 10.07 10.66
CA ALA A 39 24.15 11.41 10.42
C ALA A 39 25.44 11.32 9.59
N GLY A 40 25.54 12.14 8.54
CA GLY A 40 26.63 12.12 7.57
C GLY A 40 26.36 11.27 6.33
N GLU A 41 25.35 10.40 6.37
CA GLU A 41 24.99 9.56 5.23
C GLU A 41 24.06 10.30 4.25
N GLN A 42 24.26 10.06 2.96
CA GLN A 42 23.39 10.61 1.90
C GLN A 42 22.17 9.71 1.67
N VAL A 43 20.99 10.32 1.58
CA VAL A 43 19.81 9.62 1.05
C VAL A 43 19.94 9.50 -0.46
N VAL A 44 20.02 8.28 -0.97
CA VAL A 44 20.17 8.00 -2.40
C VAL A 44 18.83 8.14 -3.13
N GLU A 45 17.83 7.42 -2.65
CA GLU A 45 16.47 7.43 -3.21
C GLU A 45 15.46 6.83 -2.22
N THR A 46 14.18 7.09 -2.46
CA THR A 46 13.08 6.39 -1.79
C THR A 46 12.14 5.79 -2.82
N ILE A 47 11.96 4.48 -2.79
CA ILE A 47 11.08 3.74 -3.68
C ILE A 47 9.96 3.02 -2.91
N ALA A 48 8.85 2.78 -3.61
CA ALA A 48 7.80 1.89 -3.15
C ALA A 48 7.97 0.51 -3.80
N ARG A 49 7.69 -0.54 -3.05
CA ARG A 49 7.57 -1.91 -3.55
C ARG A 49 6.31 -2.53 -2.93
N GLY A 50 5.24 -2.65 -3.69
CA GLY A 50 3.92 -3.00 -3.16
C GLY A 50 3.46 -1.99 -2.12
N LYS A 51 3.40 -2.41 -0.86
CA LYS A 51 3.05 -1.54 0.27
C LYS A 51 4.23 -1.21 1.19
N HIS A 52 5.44 -1.52 0.77
CA HIS A 52 6.68 -1.26 1.48
C HIS A 52 7.35 -0.01 0.94
N LEU A 53 8.01 0.73 1.82
CA LEU A 53 8.86 1.87 1.52
C LEU A 53 10.31 1.47 1.78
N LEU A 54 11.17 1.69 0.80
CA LEU A 54 12.59 1.43 0.88
C LEU A 54 13.32 2.75 0.64
N THR A 55 13.89 3.33 1.69
CA THR A 55 14.73 4.54 1.62
C THR A 55 16.17 4.08 1.69
N ARG A 56 16.89 4.20 0.58
CA ARG A 56 18.29 3.81 0.45
C ARG A 56 19.20 4.94 0.94
N ILE A 57 20.12 4.63 1.84
CA ILE A 57 20.94 5.60 2.56
C ILE A 57 22.39 5.15 2.52
N GLY A 58 23.32 6.05 2.15
CA GLY A 58 24.71 5.71 1.92
C GLY A 58 24.88 4.62 0.87
N ASP A 59 25.95 3.87 0.95
CA ASP A 59 26.25 2.81 -0.02
C ASP A 59 25.53 1.51 0.28
N ASP A 60 25.31 1.18 1.56
CA ASP A 60 24.97 -0.18 1.99
C ASP A 60 23.69 -0.31 2.81
N LEU A 61 23.02 0.78 3.18
CA LEU A 61 21.86 0.72 4.07
C LEU A 61 20.54 1.03 3.35
N THR A 62 19.48 0.39 3.83
CA THR A 62 18.09 0.69 3.48
C THR A 62 17.25 0.79 4.73
N LEU A 63 16.59 1.91 4.92
CA LEU A 63 15.51 2.05 5.88
C LEU A 63 14.23 1.50 5.26
N HIS A 64 13.81 0.32 5.70
CA HIS A 64 12.56 -0.30 5.34
C HIS A 64 11.46 0.15 6.30
N THR A 65 10.37 0.68 5.75
CA THR A 65 9.19 1.03 6.55
C THR A 65 7.89 0.53 5.90
N HIS A 66 6.88 0.29 6.75
CA HIS A 66 5.53 -0.08 6.29
C HIS A 66 4.49 0.71 7.09
N LEU A 67 3.56 1.33 6.38
CA LEU A 67 2.54 2.21 6.98
C LEU A 67 1.52 1.42 7.82
N LYS A 68 1.21 0.16 7.45
CA LYS A 68 0.11 -0.62 8.06
C LYS A 68 -1.21 0.17 8.01
N MET A 69 -1.94 0.25 9.13
CA MET A 69 -3.28 0.87 9.16
C MET A 69 -3.24 2.39 9.37
N GLU A 70 -2.34 2.87 10.23
CA GLU A 70 -2.35 4.24 10.77
C GLU A 70 -1.08 5.03 10.44
N GLY A 71 -0.06 4.35 9.93
CA GLY A 71 1.24 4.95 9.63
C GLY A 71 1.14 6.01 8.54
N SER A 72 1.98 7.01 8.67
CA SER A 72 2.13 8.06 7.66
C SER A 72 3.51 8.69 7.75
N TRP A 73 3.98 9.23 6.65
CA TRP A 73 5.13 10.11 6.59
C TRP A 73 4.70 11.56 6.34
N ARG A 74 5.44 12.49 6.90
CA ARG A 74 5.33 13.92 6.64
C ARG A 74 6.71 14.46 6.33
N VAL A 75 6.78 15.36 5.36
CA VAL A 75 8.00 16.10 5.01
C VAL A 75 7.66 17.58 5.13
N GLY A 76 8.50 18.33 5.82
CA GLY A 76 8.34 19.76 6.05
C GLY A 76 9.68 20.40 6.41
N HIS A 77 9.68 21.62 6.93
CA HIS A 77 10.89 22.29 7.37
C HIS A 77 11.27 21.89 8.81
N VAL A 78 12.56 21.87 9.09
CA VAL A 78 13.07 21.65 10.45
C VAL A 78 12.50 22.71 11.40
N GLY A 79 11.96 22.26 12.54
CA GLY A 79 11.35 23.15 13.54
C GLY A 79 9.87 23.47 13.31
N GLU A 80 9.28 23.03 12.22
CA GLU A 80 7.82 23.13 12.04
C GLU A 80 7.08 22.27 13.08
N ARG A 81 5.93 22.78 13.54
CA ARG A 81 5.06 22.02 14.44
C ARG A 81 4.53 20.76 13.75
N TRP A 82 4.76 19.62 14.34
CA TRP A 82 4.23 18.37 13.83
C TRP A 82 2.70 18.33 13.85
N SER A 83 2.11 17.82 12.79
CA SER A 83 0.65 17.67 12.64
C SER A 83 0.06 16.54 13.47
N LYS A 84 0.90 15.67 14.03
CA LYS A 84 0.52 14.54 14.90
C LYS A 84 1.27 14.60 16.23
N PRO A 85 0.75 13.95 17.30
CA PRO A 85 1.41 13.93 18.60
C PRO A 85 2.82 13.33 18.55
N ALA A 86 3.77 13.96 19.22
CA ALA A 86 5.18 13.59 19.18
C ALA A 86 5.46 12.14 19.62
N HIS A 87 4.65 11.59 20.54
CA HIS A 87 4.80 10.21 20.99
C HIS A 87 4.44 9.16 19.92
N THR A 88 3.78 9.58 18.83
CA THR A 88 3.47 8.70 17.69
C THR A 88 4.59 8.66 16.65
N ALA A 89 5.58 9.55 16.73
CA ALA A 89 6.74 9.51 15.86
C ALA A 89 7.56 8.24 16.13
N ARG A 90 8.01 7.58 15.06
CA ARG A 90 8.83 6.37 15.07
C ARG A 90 10.20 6.60 14.46
N VAL A 91 10.27 7.50 13.47
CA VAL A 91 11.51 7.87 12.79
C VAL A 91 11.47 9.35 12.49
N VAL A 92 12.57 10.06 12.73
CA VAL A 92 12.80 11.43 12.28
C VAL A 92 14.11 11.46 11.50
N LEU A 93 14.06 11.95 10.28
CA LEU A 93 15.22 12.15 9.41
C LEU A 93 15.33 13.65 9.14
N ARG A 94 16.50 14.25 9.38
CA ARG A 94 16.77 15.67 9.09
C ARG A 94 17.91 15.81 8.12
N ALA A 95 17.75 16.68 7.16
CA ALA A 95 18.74 17.03 6.16
C ALA A 95 18.67 18.55 5.92
N GLU A 96 19.66 19.30 6.36
CA GLU A 96 19.67 20.77 6.29
C GLU A 96 18.39 21.40 6.86
N ASP A 97 17.56 21.93 5.97
CA ASP A 97 16.28 22.61 6.27
C ASP A 97 15.06 21.69 6.21
N VAL A 98 15.23 20.43 5.79
CA VAL A 98 14.14 19.46 5.60
C VAL A 98 14.08 18.46 6.75
N GLU A 99 12.86 18.21 7.23
CA GLU A 99 12.57 17.17 8.21
C GLU A 99 11.51 16.22 7.68
N ALA A 100 11.80 14.92 7.68
CA ALA A 100 10.83 13.87 7.39
C ALA A 100 10.52 13.09 8.68
N VAL A 101 9.23 12.97 9.02
CA VAL A 101 8.76 12.31 10.23
C VAL A 101 7.81 11.18 9.89
N GLY A 102 8.17 9.96 10.32
CA GLY A 102 7.34 8.77 10.22
C GLY A 102 6.54 8.54 11.49
N PHE A 103 5.21 8.72 11.41
CA PHE A 103 4.27 8.54 12.52
C PHE A 103 3.58 7.20 12.48
N SER A 104 3.42 6.54 13.62
CA SER A 104 2.68 5.28 13.80
C SER A 104 3.05 4.21 12.77
N LEU A 105 4.30 4.20 12.32
CA LEU A 105 4.78 3.18 11.38
C LEU A 105 4.69 1.80 12.01
N GLY A 106 4.10 0.85 11.28
CA GLY A 106 3.94 -0.52 11.77
C GLY A 106 5.19 -1.40 11.58
N VAL A 107 6.12 -0.97 10.71
CA VAL A 107 7.46 -1.57 10.55
C VAL A 107 8.46 -0.45 10.39
N VAL A 108 9.59 -0.58 11.09
CA VAL A 108 10.79 0.25 10.97
C VAL A 108 11.98 -0.68 11.12
N GLU A 109 12.73 -0.87 10.05
CA GLU A 109 13.90 -1.76 10.01
C GLU A 109 15.04 -1.08 9.27
N LEU A 110 16.26 -1.25 9.77
CA LEU A 110 17.49 -0.92 9.05
C LEU A 110 18.07 -2.22 8.52
N LEU A 111 18.18 -2.32 7.21
CA LEU A 111 18.66 -3.51 6.51
C LEU A 111 19.91 -3.16 5.71
N PRO A 112 20.88 -4.08 5.61
CA PRO A 112 21.87 -4.02 4.54
C PRO A 112 21.12 -3.99 3.19
N ARG A 113 21.56 -3.13 2.25
CA ARG A 113 20.93 -3.02 0.91
C ARG A 113 20.88 -4.37 0.18
N SER A 114 21.92 -5.18 0.34
CA SER A 114 21.98 -6.53 -0.21
C SER A 114 20.89 -7.49 0.33
N ARG A 115 20.24 -7.12 1.44
CA ARG A 115 19.18 -7.89 2.09
C ARG A 115 17.77 -7.29 1.92
N GLU A 116 17.56 -6.33 1.03
CA GLU A 116 16.22 -5.82 0.69
C GLU A 116 15.26 -6.96 0.29
N GLY A 117 15.81 -8.01 -0.34
CA GLY A 117 15.06 -9.21 -0.70
C GLY A 117 14.38 -9.92 0.48
N ASP A 118 14.94 -9.82 1.70
CA ASP A 118 14.33 -10.42 2.90
C ASP A 118 12.98 -9.76 3.23
N ALA A 119 12.87 -8.46 2.96
CA ALA A 119 11.64 -7.69 3.21
C ALA A 119 10.63 -7.77 2.07
N VAL A 120 11.07 -7.81 0.80
CA VAL A 120 10.19 -7.63 -0.37
C VAL A 120 10.31 -8.72 -1.44
N GLY A 121 11.25 -9.65 -1.33
CA GLY A 121 11.49 -10.70 -2.34
C GLY A 121 10.35 -11.72 -2.48
N HIS A 122 9.50 -11.83 -1.47
CA HIS A 122 8.31 -12.69 -1.51
C HIS A 122 7.17 -12.10 -2.34
N LEU A 123 7.22 -10.81 -2.70
CA LEU A 123 6.14 -10.13 -3.41
C LEU A 123 6.02 -10.62 -4.86
N GLY A 124 4.79 -10.60 -5.34
CA GLY A 124 4.46 -10.76 -6.75
C GLY A 124 4.78 -9.50 -7.56
N PRO A 125 4.44 -9.51 -8.88
CA PRO A 125 4.54 -8.33 -9.72
C PRO A 125 3.86 -7.14 -9.04
N ASP A 126 4.57 -6.02 -8.94
CA ASP A 126 4.03 -4.81 -8.32
C ASP A 126 3.20 -4.03 -9.33
N LEU A 127 1.95 -3.77 -9.00
CA LEU A 127 1.01 -3.02 -9.85
C LEU A 127 1.51 -1.62 -10.23
N LEU A 128 2.41 -1.02 -9.46
CA LEU A 128 3.01 0.29 -9.73
C LEU A 128 4.53 0.24 -9.91
N GLY A 129 5.09 -0.95 -9.88
CA GLY A 129 6.53 -1.18 -10.03
C GLY A 129 6.97 -1.26 -11.51
N PRO A 130 8.28 -1.09 -11.75
CA PRO A 130 8.85 -1.22 -13.09
C PRO A 130 8.83 -2.65 -13.62
N ASP A 131 8.66 -3.64 -12.74
CA ASP A 131 8.57 -5.07 -13.03
C ASP A 131 7.12 -5.56 -13.20
N TRP A 132 6.17 -4.65 -13.44
CA TRP A 132 4.78 -5.03 -13.65
C TRP A 132 4.64 -5.96 -14.85
N ASP A 133 4.12 -7.15 -14.58
CA ASP A 133 3.81 -8.17 -15.59
C ASP A 133 2.44 -8.82 -15.32
N ALA A 134 1.48 -8.47 -16.15
CA ALA A 134 0.11 -8.95 -16.04
C ALA A 134 0.00 -10.45 -16.27
N VAL A 135 0.83 -11.03 -17.14
CA VAL A 135 0.82 -12.47 -17.45
C VAL A 135 1.26 -13.26 -16.22
N THR A 136 2.36 -12.85 -15.61
CA THR A 136 2.85 -13.46 -14.36
C THR A 136 1.82 -13.29 -13.23
N ALA A 137 1.17 -12.12 -13.09
CA ALA A 137 0.14 -11.90 -12.07
C ALA A 137 -1.05 -12.85 -12.24
N VAL A 138 -1.57 -13.02 -13.46
CA VAL A 138 -2.64 -13.98 -13.77
C VAL A 138 -2.22 -15.41 -13.47
N ALA A 139 -1.02 -15.81 -13.92
CA ALA A 139 -0.49 -17.16 -13.68
C ALA A 139 -0.35 -17.47 -12.18
N ARG A 140 0.06 -16.48 -11.36
CA ARG A 140 0.15 -16.63 -9.91
C ARG A 140 -1.22 -16.75 -9.23
N LEU A 141 -2.22 -15.98 -9.66
CA LEU A 141 -3.60 -16.12 -9.18
C LEU A 141 -4.16 -17.51 -9.47
N LEU A 142 -3.91 -18.05 -10.66
CA LEU A 142 -4.39 -19.37 -11.10
C LEU A 142 -3.61 -20.56 -10.49
N ARG A 143 -2.58 -20.36 -9.68
CA ARG A 143 -1.93 -21.45 -8.93
C ARG A 143 -2.85 -22.12 -7.92
N ASP A 144 -3.84 -21.39 -7.44
CA ASP A 144 -4.86 -21.89 -6.52
C ASP A 144 -6.24 -21.42 -7.05
N PRO A 145 -6.79 -22.13 -8.05
CA PRO A 145 -8.01 -21.71 -8.74
C PRO A 145 -9.26 -21.77 -7.85
N ASP A 146 -9.25 -22.60 -6.80
CA ASP A 146 -10.37 -22.76 -5.87
C ASP A 146 -10.38 -21.65 -4.79
N ARG A 147 -9.31 -20.90 -4.66
CA ARG A 147 -9.20 -19.85 -3.65
C ARG A 147 -10.20 -18.71 -3.90
N PRO A 148 -10.87 -18.19 -2.83
CA PRO A 148 -11.76 -17.04 -2.95
C PRO A 148 -11.05 -15.82 -3.58
N LEU A 149 -11.68 -15.19 -4.56
CA LEU A 149 -11.12 -14.08 -5.36
C LEU A 149 -10.56 -12.96 -4.49
N ALA A 150 -11.34 -12.52 -3.48
CA ALA A 150 -10.89 -11.43 -2.62
C ALA A 150 -9.64 -11.79 -1.80
N GLU A 151 -9.49 -13.06 -1.39
CA GLU A 151 -8.30 -13.52 -0.68
C GLU A 151 -7.09 -13.63 -1.60
N ALA A 152 -7.30 -14.15 -2.81
CA ALA A 152 -6.25 -14.26 -3.81
C ALA A 152 -5.72 -12.88 -4.23
N LEU A 153 -6.60 -11.87 -4.34
CA LEU A 153 -6.24 -10.47 -4.64
C LEU A 153 -5.47 -9.81 -3.49
N LEU A 154 -5.75 -10.17 -2.25
CA LEU A 154 -5.06 -9.61 -1.08
C LEU A 154 -3.69 -10.22 -0.82
N ASP A 155 -3.43 -11.39 -1.38
CA ASP A 155 -2.14 -12.06 -1.24
C ASP A 155 -1.08 -11.34 -2.10
N GLN A 156 -0.21 -10.63 -1.41
CA GLN A 156 0.84 -9.83 -2.06
C GLN A 156 1.85 -10.69 -2.85
N ARG A 157 1.86 -12.00 -2.67
CA ARG A 157 2.67 -12.94 -3.46
C ARG A 157 2.12 -13.15 -4.86
N ASN A 158 0.82 -12.96 -5.08
CA ASN A 158 0.19 -13.04 -6.40
C ASN A 158 0.42 -11.77 -7.21
N LEU A 159 0.07 -10.62 -6.65
CA LEU A 159 0.32 -9.29 -7.19
C LEU A 159 0.39 -8.29 -6.02
N ALA A 160 1.37 -7.39 -6.04
CA ALA A 160 1.60 -6.49 -4.92
C ALA A 160 0.88 -5.14 -5.11
N GLY A 161 0.44 -4.57 -3.99
CA GLY A 161 -0.19 -3.24 -3.94
C GLY A 161 -1.67 -3.24 -3.56
N ILE A 162 -2.45 -4.28 -3.89
CA ILE A 162 -3.87 -4.37 -3.56
C ILE A 162 -4.09 -4.54 -2.06
N GLY A 163 -5.01 -3.75 -1.51
CA GLY A 163 -5.56 -3.94 -0.17
C GLY A 163 -7.08 -4.13 -0.21
N ASN A 164 -7.71 -3.90 0.93
CA ASN A 164 -9.11 -4.26 1.11
C ASN A 164 -10.08 -3.38 0.29
N VAL A 165 -9.71 -2.12 0.05
CA VAL A 165 -10.50 -1.21 -0.80
C VAL A 165 -10.52 -1.75 -2.22
N TYR A 166 -9.34 -1.89 -2.84
CA TYR A 166 -9.27 -2.36 -4.22
C TYR A 166 -9.80 -3.78 -4.39
N ALA A 167 -9.57 -4.70 -3.45
CA ALA A 167 -10.10 -6.05 -3.53
C ALA A 167 -11.64 -6.06 -3.59
N ALA A 168 -12.32 -5.31 -2.70
CA ALA A 168 -13.78 -5.21 -2.71
C ALA A 168 -14.31 -4.56 -4.00
N GLU A 169 -13.69 -3.46 -4.43
CA GLU A 169 -14.11 -2.71 -5.62
C GLU A 169 -13.84 -3.48 -6.93
N LEU A 170 -12.75 -4.24 -7.02
CA LEU A 170 -12.45 -5.09 -8.17
C LEU A 170 -13.45 -6.26 -8.28
N CYS A 171 -13.81 -6.90 -7.18
CA CYS A 171 -14.88 -7.89 -7.15
C CYS A 171 -16.20 -7.28 -7.66
N PHE A 172 -16.54 -6.06 -7.20
CA PHE A 172 -17.75 -5.35 -7.66
C PHE A 172 -17.69 -5.01 -9.16
N LEU A 173 -16.59 -4.45 -9.63
CA LEU A 173 -16.41 -4.02 -11.01
C LEU A 173 -16.45 -5.18 -12.02
N THR A 174 -16.12 -6.38 -11.56
CA THR A 174 -16.19 -7.61 -12.36
C THR A 174 -17.50 -8.37 -12.17
N GLY A 175 -18.39 -7.89 -11.28
CA GLY A 175 -19.68 -8.52 -11.00
C GLY A 175 -19.57 -9.86 -10.27
N ARG A 176 -18.43 -10.13 -9.59
CA ARG A 176 -18.17 -11.38 -8.88
C ARG A 176 -18.25 -11.19 -7.37
N LEU A 177 -18.75 -12.21 -6.68
CA LEU A 177 -18.71 -12.23 -5.23
C LEU A 177 -17.25 -12.29 -4.73
N PRO A 178 -16.94 -11.75 -3.54
CA PRO A 178 -15.63 -11.92 -2.92
C PRO A 178 -15.19 -13.37 -2.73
N THR A 179 -16.18 -14.27 -2.60
CA THR A 179 -16.01 -15.72 -2.40
C THR A 179 -15.95 -16.53 -3.71
N THR A 180 -16.17 -15.92 -4.86
CA THR A 180 -16.05 -16.62 -6.16
C THR A 180 -14.66 -17.24 -6.29
N PRO A 181 -14.52 -18.53 -6.62
CA PRO A 181 -13.24 -19.13 -6.91
C PRO A 181 -12.52 -18.40 -8.05
N VAL A 182 -11.22 -18.23 -7.94
CA VAL A 182 -10.42 -17.54 -8.97
C VAL A 182 -10.60 -18.18 -10.34
N GLY A 183 -10.66 -19.52 -10.39
CA GLY A 183 -10.86 -20.28 -11.64
C GLY A 183 -12.17 -20.02 -12.34
N ASP A 184 -13.21 -19.57 -11.61
CA ASP A 184 -14.54 -19.25 -12.14
C ASP A 184 -14.64 -17.80 -12.63
N VAL A 185 -13.57 -17.02 -12.51
CA VAL A 185 -13.56 -15.62 -12.96
C VAL A 185 -13.31 -15.57 -14.47
N ALA A 186 -14.39 -15.49 -15.25
CA ALA A 186 -14.25 -15.27 -16.68
C ALA A 186 -13.44 -13.98 -16.96
N ARG A 187 -12.38 -14.09 -17.76
CA ARG A 187 -11.50 -12.97 -18.15
C ARG A 187 -10.74 -12.36 -16.97
N LEU A 188 -10.07 -13.22 -16.19
CA LEU A 188 -9.23 -12.82 -15.06
C LEU A 188 -8.16 -11.78 -15.47
N GLU A 189 -7.64 -11.87 -16.70
CA GLU A 189 -6.72 -10.91 -17.29
C GLU A 189 -7.29 -9.49 -17.36
N ARG A 190 -8.61 -9.34 -17.60
CA ARG A 190 -9.27 -8.03 -17.58
C ARG A 190 -9.38 -7.45 -16.18
N LEU A 191 -9.59 -8.31 -15.17
CA LEU A 191 -9.59 -7.90 -13.77
C LEU A 191 -8.20 -7.37 -13.39
N VAL A 192 -7.16 -8.12 -13.73
CA VAL A 192 -5.76 -7.76 -13.44
C VAL A 192 -5.37 -6.46 -14.15
N ALA A 193 -5.71 -6.31 -15.44
CA ALA A 193 -5.50 -5.06 -16.17
C ALA A 193 -6.24 -3.88 -15.54
N ARG A 194 -7.47 -4.08 -15.07
CA ARG A 194 -8.26 -3.06 -14.37
C ARG A 194 -7.64 -2.67 -13.04
N ALA A 195 -7.08 -3.62 -12.30
CA ALA A 195 -6.36 -3.34 -11.06
C ALA A 195 -5.18 -2.40 -11.31
N HIS A 196 -4.36 -2.71 -12.32
CA HIS A 196 -3.24 -1.86 -12.72
C HIS A 196 -3.69 -0.45 -13.13
N LEU A 197 -4.74 -0.34 -13.96
CA LEU A 197 -5.27 0.95 -14.40
C LEU A 197 -5.79 1.79 -13.24
N LEU A 198 -6.51 1.19 -12.29
CA LEU A 198 -7.06 1.90 -11.14
C LEU A 198 -5.94 2.42 -10.21
N LEU A 199 -4.97 1.59 -9.87
CA LEU A 199 -3.87 2.03 -9.02
C LEU A 199 -3.03 3.11 -9.72
N THR A 200 -2.76 2.96 -11.01
CA THR A 200 -2.02 3.95 -11.82
C THR A 200 -2.75 5.28 -11.87
N ALA A 201 -4.06 5.29 -12.11
CA ALA A 201 -4.86 6.51 -12.11
C ALA A 201 -4.90 7.20 -10.74
N ASN A 202 -4.87 6.41 -9.65
CA ASN A 202 -5.01 6.91 -8.30
C ASN A 202 -3.68 7.28 -7.62
N ARG A 203 -2.54 6.88 -8.19
CA ARG A 203 -1.23 7.14 -7.57
C ARG A 203 -0.91 8.62 -7.37
N GLU A 204 -1.47 9.50 -8.21
CA GLU A 204 -1.29 10.94 -8.11
C GLU A 204 -2.39 11.63 -7.28
N HIS A 205 -3.48 10.92 -6.93
CA HIS A 205 -4.63 11.49 -6.25
C HIS A 205 -4.93 10.78 -4.92
N PRO A 206 -5.23 11.52 -3.83
CA PRO A 206 -5.68 10.90 -2.59
C PRO A 206 -7.10 10.35 -2.72
N GLY A 207 -7.44 9.33 -1.91
CA GLY A 207 -8.82 8.85 -1.72
C GLY A 207 -9.19 7.56 -2.45
N MET A 208 -8.35 7.04 -3.36
CA MET A 208 -8.57 5.76 -4.05
C MET A 208 -9.93 5.64 -4.78
N PRO A 209 -10.36 6.62 -5.58
CA PRO A 209 -11.64 6.55 -6.27
C PRO A 209 -11.68 5.42 -7.29
N THR A 210 -12.77 4.64 -7.28
CA THR A 210 -13.03 3.55 -8.24
C THR A 210 -14.22 3.83 -9.14
N THR A 211 -15.00 4.87 -8.79
CA THR A 211 -16.17 5.33 -9.54
C THR A 211 -15.85 6.40 -10.57
N GLY A 212 -14.65 6.98 -10.54
CA GLY A 212 -14.30 8.21 -11.25
C GLY A 212 -14.83 9.50 -10.60
N ASN A 213 -15.55 9.40 -9.47
CA ASN A 213 -16.07 10.53 -8.73
C ASN A 213 -15.19 10.83 -7.52
N LEU A 214 -14.63 12.04 -7.46
CA LEU A 214 -13.75 12.48 -6.38
C LEU A 214 -14.49 13.04 -5.14
N ARG A 215 -15.82 13.20 -5.21
CA ARG A 215 -16.61 13.71 -4.08
C ARG A 215 -16.61 12.70 -2.95
N ARG A 216 -16.34 13.18 -1.74
CA ARG A 216 -16.38 12.34 -0.52
C ARG A 216 -17.74 11.61 -0.42
N GLY A 217 -17.69 10.31 -0.10
CA GLY A 217 -18.87 9.44 -0.06
C GLY A 217 -19.28 8.82 -1.41
N ASN A 218 -18.73 9.28 -2.54
CA ASN A 218 -19.04 8.76 -3.87
C ASN A 218 -17.83 8.11 -4.58
N MET A 219 -16.72 7.97 -3.89
CA MET A 219 -15.48 7.43 -4.47
C MET A 219 -15.52 5.92 -4.72
N HIS A 220 -16.35 5.18 -3.99
CA HIS A 220 -16.43 3.72 -4.04
C HIS A 220 -17.84 3.24 -4.42
N TRP A 221 -17.92 2.06 -5.00
CA TRP A 221 -19.20 1.41 -5.31
C TRP A 221 -19.79 0.68 -4.11
N VAL A 222 -18.97 -0.06 -3.36
CA VAL A 222 -19.42 -0.89 -2.22
C VAL A 222 -18.56 -0.69 -0.96
N TYR A 223 -17.26 -0.41 -1.10
CA TYR A 223 -16.37 -0.33 0.06
C TYR A 223 -16.77 0.79 1.03
N GLY A 224 -17.03 0.39 2.30
CA GLY A 224 -17.41 1.33 3.36
C GLY A 224 -18.77 2.00 3.17
N ARG A 225 -19.63 1.50 2.27
CA ARG A 225 -20.96 2.05 1.98
C ARG A 225 -22.06 1.24 2.65
N ARG A 226 -23.16 1.90 2.98
CA ARG A 226 -24.43 1.25 3.40
C ARG A 226 -25.23 0.76 2.20
N GLU A 227 -25.22 1.54 1.11
CA GLU A 227 -25.96 1.29 -0.12
C GLU A 227 -25.01 1.28 -1.31
N CYS A 228 -25.28 0.37 -2.25
CA CYS A 228 -24.53 0.24 -3.49
C CYS A 228 -24.58 1.53 -4.30
N GLY A 229 -23.43 2.03 -4.71
CA GLY A 229 -23.32 3.26 -5.52
C GLY A 229 -23.91 3.14 -6.92
N ARG A 230 -24.22 1.91 -7.39
CA ARG A 230 -24.82 1.66 -8.72
C ARG A 230 -26.32 1.47 -8.68
N CYS A 231 -26.82 0.63 -7.76
CA CYS A 231 -28.24 0.20 -7.77
C CYS A 231 -29.02 0.54 -6.49
N GLY A 232 -28.40 1.15 -5.47
CA GLY A 232 -29.04 1.49 -4.21
C GLY A 232 -29.30 0.31 -3.26
N THR A 233 -29.08 -0.94 -3.68
CA THR A 233 -29.28 -2.10 -2.80
C THR A 233 -28.36 -2.06 -1.61
N GLN A 234 -28.85 -2.49 -0.44
CA GLN A 234 -28.03 -2.57 0.79
C GLN A 234 -26.79 -3.43 0.57
N VAL A 235 -25.62 -2.87 0.86
CA VAL A 235 -24.34 -3.56 0.80
C VAL A 235 -24.27 -4.58 1.92
N ARG A 236 -23.86 -5.78 1.59
CA ARG A 236 -23.57 -6.84 2.57
C ARG A 236 -22.15 -6.65 3.12
N VAL A 237 -22.01 -6.91 4.41
CA VAL A 237 -20.73 -6.80 5.13
C VAL A 237 -20.52 -8.07 5.93
N GLU A 238 -19.42 -8.74 5.70
CA GLU A 238 -19.05 -9.97 6.39
C GLU A 238 -17.55 -9.98 6.74
N HIS A 239 -17.21 -10.75 7.77
CA HIS A 239 -15.83 -11.06 8.12
C HIS A 239 -15.44 -12.38 7.46
N GLN A 240 -14.35 -12.41 6.71
CA GLN A 240 -13.86 -13.57 5.99
C GLN A 240 -12.35 -13.73 6.21
N GLY A 241 -11.88 -14.98 6.32
CA GLY A 241 -10.50 -15.34 6.56
C GLY A 241 -10.34 -16.21 7.80
N GLU A 242 -9.11 -16.54 8.12
CA GLU A 242 -8.76 -17.31 9.32
C GLU A 242 -9.09 -16.52 10.60
N PRO A 243 -9.53 -17.19 11.68
CA PRO A 243 -9.76 -16.56 12.98
C PRO A 243 -8.58 -15.70 13.43
N GLY A 244 -8.86 -14.44 13.80
CA GLY A 244 -7.84 -13.46 14.20
C GLY A 244 -7.11 -12.77 13.04
N ARG A 245 -7.42 -13.13 11.81
CA ARG A 245 -6.90 -12.48 10.57
C ARG A 245 -8.00 -12.10 9.61
N GLU A 246 -9.24 -12.08 10.08
CA GLU A 246 -10.41 -11.79 9.27
C GLU A 246 -10.29 -10.42 8.61
N ARG A 247 -10.80 -10.33 7.38
CA ARG A 247 -10.96 -9.09 6.63
C ARG A 247 -12.43 -8.82 6.41
N VAL A 248 -12.80 -7.56 6.58
CA VAL A 248 -14.18 -7.12 6.27
C VAL A 248 -14.35 -7.14 4.76
N ARG A 249 -15.38 -7.84 4.29
CA ARG A 249 -15.79 -7.92 2.89
C ARG A 249 -17.03 -7.08 2.67
N TYR A 250 -17.07 -6.39 1.55
CA TYR A 250 -18.19 -5.58 1.11
C TYR A 250 -18.62 -6.04 -0.26
N TRP A 251 -19.91 -6.31 -0.44
CA TRP A 251 -20.45 -6.62 -1.79
C TRP A 251 -21.91 -6.23 -1.92
N CYS A 252 -22.36 -6.04 -3.16
CA CYS A 252 -23.76 -5.81 -3.50
C CYS A 252 -24.41 -7.11 -3.99
N PRO A 253 -25.43 -7.66 -3.29
CA PRO A 253 -26.06 -8.92 -3.69
C PRO A 253 -26.86 -8.82 -5.01
N SER A 254 -27.18 -7.61 -5.46
CA SER A 254 -27.87 -7.40 -6.74
C SER A 254 -26.91 -7.25 -7.93
N CYS A 255 -25.68 -6.74 -7.70
CA CYS A 255 -24.72 -6.47 -8.77
C CYS A 255 -23.66 -7.55 -8.93
N GLN A 256 -23.47 -8.40 -7.92
CA GLN A 256 -22.42 -9.42 -7.87
C GLN A 256 -23.03 -10.82 -7.71
N ARG A 257 -22.49 -11.78 -8.46
CA ARG A 257 -22.96 -13.17 -8.50
C ARG A 257 -21.79 -14.14 -8.56
#